data_8268a5b19f8a8b108067c5966922debb
#
_entry.id   8268a5b19f8a8b108067c5966922debb
#
_cell.length_a   1.000
_cell.length_b   1.000
_cell.length_c   1.000
_cell.angle_alpha   90.00
_cell.angle_beta   90.00
_cell.angle_gamma   90.00
#
_symmetry.space_group_name_H-M   'P 1'
#
loop_
_entity.id
_entity.type
_entity.pdbx_description
1 polymer ?
#
loop_
_entity_poly.entity_id
_entity_poly.type
_entity_poly.pdbx_seq_one_letter_code
_entity_poly.pdbx_strand_id
1 'polypeptide(L)'
;MKALGFLTRDKEKRQKWLRAFRIWQHRPYALKPLSEERHTCASCKTEFVGNFCPRCGQSAGVGRFSFKKAALLFLDVWGVGNRSMFRSIRDLVLRPGYMIRDYLRGMQSAYFPPFKMFFLLTALSLLVQNGFSFDLGEENGQQQNTEEVAKNPPVPPAAPVTFDMDNNGEHPIRYYIAQKLMNFTKVMDSIRNKNAAIFALLTLLMFTVPLYYFWRKTPTIPDLRYSEFVVALVYTANMYSIYSIAANLLNSSLLKLLAVLMVFVALKQFSGFSKKRVLGHLVLTVLISTVVMVAIYGAGIAVAYYTMK
;
A
#
# COMPACT_ATOMS: atom_id res chain seq x y z
N MET A 1 -13.02 -10.02 -23.04
CA MET A 1 -14.38 -9.69 -22.52
C MET A 1 -14.66 -8.24 -22.82
N LYS A 2 -15.78 -7.91 -23.46
CA LYS A 2 -16.17 -6.52 -23.71
C LYS A 2 -16.50 -5.88 -22.36
N ALA A 3 -15.72 -4.88 -21.95
CA ALA A 3 -15.79 -4.26 -20.62
C ALA A 3 -17.15 -3.57 -20.32
N LEU A 4 -17.96 -3.32 -21.31
CA LEU A 4 -19.23 -2.60 -21.24
C LEU A 4 -20.47 -3.47 -20.99
N GLY A 5 -20.32 -4.78 -20.82
CA GLY A 5 -21.47 -5.67 -20.57
C GLY A 5 -22.22 -5.41 -19.26
N PHE A 6 -21.59 -4.70 -18.31
CA PHE A 6 -22.22 -4.28 -17.05
C PHE A 6 -23.23 -3.14 -17.25
N LEU A 7 -22.99 -2.26 -18.22
CA LEU A 7 -23.80 -1.06 -18.50
C LEU A 7 -25.00 -1.33 -19.42
N THR A 8 -25.21 -2.57 -19.87
CA THR A 8 -26.36 -2.89 -20.71
C THR A 8 -27.67 -2.78 -19.93
N ARG A 9 -28.66 -2.12 -20.54
CA ARG A 9 -30.02 -1.93 -20.00
C ARG A 9 -30.80 -3.26 -19.90
N ASP A 10 -30.33 -4.30 -20.64
CA ASP A 10 -30.90 -5.64 -20.66
C ASP A 10 -30.47 -6.43 -19.40
N LYS A 11 -31.45 -6.75 -18.55
CA LYS A 11 -31.24 -7.47 -17.27
C LYS A 11 -30.59 -8.86 -17.48
N GLU A 12 -30.98 -9.57 -18.52
CA GLU A 12 -30.48 -10.92 -18.78
C GLU A 12 -29.02 -10.91 -19.24
N LYS A 13 -28.65 -10.02 -20.15
CA LYS A 13 -27.26 -9.82 -20.60
C LYS A 13 -26.36 -9.41 -19.45
N ARG A 14 -26.84 -8.52 -18.58
CA ARG A 14 -26.13 -8.11 -17.37
C ARG A 14 -25.91 -9.29 -16.40
N GLN A 15 -26.91 -10.12 -16.17
CA GLN A 15 -26.76 -11.31 -15.30
C GLN A 15 -25.77 -12.33 -15.90
N LYS A 16 -25.83 -12.61 -17.20
CA LYS A 16 -24.87 -13.49 -17.90
C LYS A 16 -23.44 -12.94 -17.77
N TRP A 17 -23.26 -11.63 -17.96
CA TRP A 17 -21.95 -11.00 -17.78
C TRP A 17 -21.45 -11.10 -16.32
N LEU A 18 -22.29 -10.83 -15.33
CA LEU A 18 -21.93 -10.95 -13.92
C LEU A 18 -21.55 -12.38 -13.53
N ARG A 19 -22.24 -13.39 -14.04
CA ARG A 19 -21.88 -14.80 -13.85
C ARG A 19 -20.52 -15.11 -14.45
N ALA A 20 -20.29 -14.71 -15.70
CA ALA A 20 -19.01 -14.89 -16.39
C ALA A 20 -17.85 -14.20 -15.67
N PHE A 21 -18.08 -12.97 -15.16
CA PHE A 21 -17.10 -12.23 -14.40
C PHE A 21 -16.74 -12.91 -13.07
N ARG A 22 -17.74 -13.43 -12.34
CA ARG A 22 -17.49 -14.22 -11.12
C ARG A 22 -16.67 -15.46 -11.39
N ILE A 23 -17.01 -16.22 -12.44
CA ILE A 23 -16.23 -17.40 -12.86
C ILE A 23 -14.80 -17.02 -13.18
N TRP A 24 -14.61 -15.90 -13.91
CA TRP A 24 -13.27 -15.40 -14.23
C TRP A 24 -12.48 -14.98 -12.97
N GLN A 25 -13.11 -14.33 -12.00
CA GLN A 25 -12.46 -13.95 -10.74
C GLN A 25 -11.89 -15.16 -9.97
N HIS A 26 -12.57 -16.30 -10.05
CA HIS A 26 -12.15 -17.53 -9.38
C HIS A 26 -11.06 -18.32 -10.13
N ARG A 27 -10.82 -18.01 -11.41
CA ARG A 27 -9.80 -18.71 -12.20
C ARG A 27 -8.40 -18.26 -11.78
N PRO A 28 -7.50 -19.19 -11.41
CA PRO A 28 -6.10 -18.86 -11.20
C PRO A 28 -5.46 -18.41 -12.53
N TYR A 29 -4.30 -17.75 -12.42
CA TYR A 29 -3.53 -17.34 -13.59
C TYR A 29 -3.11 -18.58 -14.40
N ALA A 30 -3.44 -18.59 -15.70
CA ALA A 30 -2.98 -19.63 -16.60
C ALA A 30 -1.54 -19.35 -17.05
N LEU A 31 -0.64 -20.28 -16.78
CA LEU A 31 0.73 -20.24 -17.25
C LEU A 31 0.77 -20.49 -18.77
N LYS A 32 1.82 -19.99 -19.42
CA LYS A 32 2.09 -20.36 -20.81
C LYS A 32 2.38 -21.84 -20.90
N PRO A 33 1.91 -22.52 -21.95
CA PRO A 33 2.29 -23.92 -22.18
C PRO A 33 3.82 -24.04 -22.32
N LEU A 34 4.34 -25.18 -21.96
CA LEU A 34 5.75 -25.49 -22.18
C LEU A 34 6.01 -25.57 -23.69
N SER A 35 7.19 -25.08 -24.12
CA SER A 35 7.67 -25.30 -25.48
C SER A 35 8.03 -26.76 -25.64
N GLU A 36 7.61 -27.39 -26.75
CA GLU A 36 7.99 -28.73 -27.13
C GLU A 36 9.30 -28.73 -27.96
N GLU A 37 9.77 -27.57 -28.33
CA GLU A 37 10.99 -27.40 -29.12
C GLU A 37 12.25 -27.66 -28.26
N ARG A 38 13.24 -28.31 -28.86
CA ARG A 38 14.57 -28.44 -28.26
C ARG A 38 15.36 -27.16 -28.41
N HIS A 39 15.93 -26.72 -27.30
CA HIS A 39 16.74 -25.52 -27.21
C HIS A 39 18.13 -25.85 -26.66
N THR A 40 19.15 -25.16 -27.18
CA THR A 40 20.51 -25.17 -26.59
C THR A 40 20.69 -23.89 -25.82
N CYS A 41 20.97 -23.97 -24.53
CA CYS A 41 21.16 -22.81 -23.68
C CYS A 41 22.38 -21.99 -24.12
N ALA A 42 22.18 -20.69 -24.37
CA ALA A 42 23.28 -19.79 -24.79
C ALA A 42 24.33 -19.63 -23.68
N SER A 43 23.97 -19.73 -22.39
CA SER A 43 24.90 -19.57 -21.26
C SER A 43 25.66 -20.83 -20.91
N CYS A 44 24.97 -21.95 -20.64
CA CYS A 44 25.59 -23.16 -20.10
C CYS A 44 25.68 -24.31 -21.10
N LYS A 45 25.24 -24.11 -22.35
CA LYS A 45 25.26 -25.07 -23.45
C LYS A 45 24.45 -26.35 -23.22
N THR A 46 23.64 -26.41 -22.16
CA THR A 46 22.78 -27.56 -21.90
C THR A 46 21.63 -27.61 -22.90
N GLU A 47 21.39 -28.77 -23.49
CA GLU A 47 20.19 -29.02 -24.29
C GLU A 47 18.99 -29.29 -23.39
N PHE A 48 17.85 -28.69 -23.72
CA PHE A 48 16.63 -28.84 -22.94
C PHE A 48 15.37 -28.63 -23.79
N VAL A 49 14.26 -29.09 -23.27
CA VAL A 49 12.90 -28.84 -23.81
C VAL A 49 12.15 -28.01 -22.80
N GLY A 50 11.41 -27.02 -23.28
CA GLY A 50 10.63 -26.14 -22.41
C GLY A 50 11.04 -24.67 -22.52
N ASN A 51 10.49 -23.83 -21.67
CA ASN A 51 10.64 -22.36 -21.74
C ASN A 51 11.89 -21.84 -21.04
N PHE A 52 12.51 -22.63 -20.15
CA PHE A 52 13.66 -22.24 -19.34
C PHE A 52 14.67 -23.38 -19.21
N CYS A 53 15.96 -23.06 -19.23
CA CYS A 53 17.01 -24.02 -19.00
C CYS A 53 16.96 -24.58 -17.56
N PRO A 54 16.89 -25.91 -17.37
CA PRO A 54 16.79 -26.50 -16.02
C PRO A 54 18.09 -26.34 -15.19
N ARG A 55 19.24 -26.10 -15.86
CA ARG A 55 20.55 -25.98 -15.20
C ARG A 55 20.84 -24.56 -14.69
N CYS A 56 20.54 -23.52 -15.49
CA CYS A 56 20.90 -22.13 -15.15
C CYS A 56 19.72 -21.16 -15.12
N GLY A 57 18.49 -21.62 -15.38
CA GLY A 57 17.28 -20.80 -15.33
C GLY A 57 17.12 -19.81 -16.51
N GLN A 58 18.02 -19.81 -17.51
CA GLN A 58 17.91 -18.88 -18.62
C GLN A 58 16.69 -19.22 -19.50
N SER A 59 15.94 -18.17 -19.89
CA SER A 59 14.82 -18.36 -20.82
C SER A 59 15.30 -18.78 -22.21
N ALA A 60 14.60 -19.74 -22.82
CA ALA A 60 14.84 -20.19 -24.20
C ALA A 60 14.71 -19.06 -25.22
N GLY A 61 13.84 -18.09 -24.99
CA GLY A 61 13.57 -16.95 -25.88
C GLY A 61 14.55 -15.77 -25.77
N VAL A 62 15.74 -15.95 -25.19
CA VAL A 62 16.76 -14.89 -25.12
C VAL A 62 17.42 -14.74 -26.49
N GLY A 63 16.95 -13.78 -27.29
CA GLY A 63 17.59 -13.40 -28.55
C GLY A 63 18.71 -12.38 -28.34
N ARG A 64 19.28 -11.86 -29.46
CA ARG A 64 20.33 -10.83 -29.43
C ARG A 64 19.93 -9.63 -28.58
N PHE A 65 20.95 -9.03 -27.91
CA PHE A 65 20.77 -7.81 -27.11
C PHE A 65 20.28 -6.66 -27.98
N SER A 66 19.22 -5.99 -27.60
CA SER A 66 18.72 -4.80 -28.28
C SER A 66 18.52 -3.68 -27.27
N PHE A 67 18.61 -2.43 -27.74
CA PHE A 67 18.40 -1.24 -26.90
C PHE A 67 17.03 -1.26 -26.21
N LYS A 68 16.00 -1.73 -26.90
CA LYS A 68 14.67 -1.94 -26.36
C LYS A 68 14.66 -2.95 -25.19
N LYS A 69 15.44 -4.03 -25.30
CA LYS A 69 15.61 -5.00 -24.20
C LYS A 69 16.37 -4.41 -23.03
N ALA A 70 17.42 -3.62 -23.30
CA ALA A 70 18.18 -2.92 -22.26
C ALA A 70 17.28 -1.95 -21.47
N ALA A 71 16.50 -1.14 -22.17
CA ALA A 71 15.56 -0.22 -21.54
C ALA A 71 14.49 -0.98 -20.71
N LEU A 72 13.96 -2.10 -21.22
CA LEU A 72 13.02 -2.93 -20.49
C LEU A 72 13.64 -3.60 -19.26
N LEU A 73 14.91 -4.05 -19.34
CA LEU A 73 15.65 -4.59 -18.20
C LEU A 73 15.93 -3.51 -17.15
N PHE A 74 16.30 -2.30 -17.57
CA PHE A 74 16.48 -1.17 -16.69
C PHE A 74 15.16 -0.84 -15.95
N LEU A 75 14.06 -0.75 -16.68
CA LEU A 75 12.73 -0.54 -16.11
C LEU A 75 12.28 -1.71 -15.21
N ASP A 76 12.74 -2.94 -15.50
CA ASP A 76 12.44 -4.13 -14.68
C ASP A 76 13.16 -4.09 -13.32
N VAL A 77 14.40 -3.54 -13.26
CA VAL A 77 15.11 -3.29 -12.00
C VAL A 77 14.28 -2.36 -11.10
N TRP A 78 13.68 -1.32 -11.67
CA TRP A 78 12.79 -0.40 -10.97
C TRP A 78 11.36 -0.94 -10.81
N GLY A 79 11.07 -2.13 -11.33
CA GLY A 79 9.76 -2.77 -11.25
C GLY A 79 8.70 -2.24 -12.22
N VAL A 80 9.00 -1.20 -13.00
CA VAL A 80 8.02 -0.50 -13.86
C VAL A 80 7.79 -1.23 -15.19
N GLY A 81 8.75 -2.01 -15.70
CA GLY A 81 8.66 -2.75 -16.96
C GLY A 81 8.15 -4.18 -16.85
N ASN A 82 7.93 -4.67 -15.64
CA ASN A 82 7.65 -6.08 -15.41
C ASN A 82 6.19 -6.44 -15.72
N ARG A 83 6.00 -7.45 -16.59
CA ARG A 83 4.66 -7.97 -16.90
C ARG A 83 3.90 -8.46 -15.66
N SER A 84 4.61 -8.91 -14.62
CA SER A 84 4.02 -9.33 -13.35
C SER A 84 3.42 -8.15 -12.59
N MET A 85 3.99 -6.93 -12.69
CA MET A 85 3.46 -5.72 -12.04
C MET A 85 2.11 -5.32 -12.63
N PHE A 86 2.01 -5.18 -13.97
CA PHE A 86 0.73 -4.83 -14.61
C PHE A 86 -0.36 -5.87 -14.34
N ARG A 87 0.03 -7.15 -14.30
CA ARG A 87 -0.88 -8.22 -13.91
C ARG A 87 -1.34 -8.07 -12.47
N SER A 88 -0.41 -7.80 -11.55
CA SER A 88 -0.73 -7.59 -10.13
C SER A 88 -1.66 -6.40 -9.94
N ILE A 89 -1.41 -5.27 -10.62
CA ILE A 89 -2.30 -4.09 -10.59
C ILE A 89 -3.68 -4.47 -11.09
N ARG A 90 -3.79 -5.10 -12.26
CA ARG A 90 -5.07 -5.52 -12.83
C ARG A 90 -5.83 -6.45 -11.88
N ASP A 91 -5.15 -7.45 -11.34
CA ASP A 91 -5.79 -8.47 -10.51
C ASP A 91 -6.11 -7.93 -9.11
N LEU A 92 -5.32 -7.00 -8.55
CA LEU A 92 -5.66 -6.27 -7.33
C LEU A 92 -6.90 -5.38 -7.50
N VAL A 93 -7.07 -4.76 -8.66
CA VAL A 93 -8.26 -3.94 -8.95
C VAL A 93 -9.50 -4.81 -9.16
N LEU A 94 -9.39 -5.91 -9.89
CA LEU A 94 -10.56 -6.68 -10.34
C LEU A 94 -10.91 -7.86 -9.44
N ARG A 95 -9.91 -8.50 -8.78
CA ARG A 95 -10.10 -9.70 -7.93
C ARG A 95 -9.12 -9.75 -6.74
N PRO A 96 -9.08 -8.71 -5.90
CA PRO A 96 -8.00 -8.53 -4.92
C PRO A 96 -7.78 -9.73 -4.00
N GLY A 97 -8.81 -10.20 -3.33
CA GLY A 97 -8.69 -11.31 -2.37
C GLY A 97 -8.35 -12.66 -3.02
N TYR A 98 -8.76 -12.88 -4.26
CA TYR A 98 -8.40 -14.10 -5.00
C TYR A 98 -6.94 -14.08 -5.43
N MET A 99 -6.43 -12.94 -5.90
CA MET A 99 -5.03 -12.74 -6.24
C MET A 99 -4.12 -12.96 -5.03
N ILE A 100 -4.48 -12.43 -3.87
CA ILE A 100 -3.73 -12.64 -2.62
C ILE A 100 -3.67 -14.13 -2.27
N ARG A 101 -4.78 -14.87 -2.39
CA ARG A 101 -4.80 -16.31 -2.15
C ARG A 101 -3.94 -17.08 -3.15
N ASP A 102 -3.98 -16.74 -4.44
CA ASP A 102 -3.15 -17.36 -5.47
C ASP A 102 -1.66 -17.17 -5.13
N TYR A 103 -1.26 -15.97 -4.71
CA TYR A 103 0.11 -15.68 -4.29
C TYR A 103 0.54 -16.53 -3.09
N LEU A 104 -0.29 -16.61 -2.04
CA LEU A 104 0.01 -17.39 -0.83
C LEU A 104 0.02 -18.90 -1.09
N ARG A 105 -0.71 -19.38 -2.08
CA ARG A 105 -0.70 -20.79 -2.53
C ARG A 105 0.53 -21.16 -3.37
N GLY A 106 1.49 -20.23 -3.54
CA GLY A 106 2.76 -20.48 -4.20
C GLY A 106 2.92 -19.88 -5.61
N MET A 107 1.89 -19.22 -6.17
CA MET A 107 1.99 -18.55 -7.48
C MET A 107 2.79 -17.24 -7.43
N GLN A 108 3.89 -17.22 -6.67
CA GLN A 108 4.67 -16.02 -6.40
C GLN A 108 5.37 -15.48 -7.65
N SER A 109 5.82 -16.34 -8.55
CA SER A 109 6.46 -15.95 -9.81
C SER A 109 5.50 -15.26 -10.81
N ALA A 110 4.19 -15.48 -10.65
CA ALA A 110 3.18 -14.86 -11.51
C ALA A 110 2.91 -13.40 -11.15
N TYR A 111 3.16 -13.00 -9.91
CA TYR A 111 2.79 -11.70 -9.36
C TYR A 111 4.01 -10.93 -8.89
N PHE A 112 3.88 -9.61 -8.82
CA PHE A 112 4.94 -8.72 -8.38
C PHE A 112 5.08 -8.78 -6.85
N PRO A 113 6.33 -8.79 -6.29
CA PRO A 113 6.54 -8.89 -4.85
C PRO A 113 5.84 -7.79 -4.06
N PRO A 114 5.13 -8.12 -2.95
CA PRO A 114 4.24 -7.20 -2.25
C PRO A 114 4.95 -5.97 -1.68
N PHE A 115 6.11 -6.16 -1.04
CA PHE A 115 6.87 -5.06 -0.44
C PHE A 115 7.51 -4.14 -1.49
N LYS A 116 8.06 -4.70 -2.60
CA LYS A 116 8.55 -3.87 -3.72
C LYS A 116 7.43 -2.99 -4.28
N MET A 117 6.24 -3.57 -4.46
CA MET A 117 5.07 -2.85 -4.94
C MET A 117 4.64 -1.76 -3.96
N PHE A 118 4.69 -2.04 -2.65
CA PHE A 118 4.34 -1.09 -1.60
C PHE A 118 5.23 0.16 -1.64
N PHE A 119 6.56 -0.02 -1.66
CA PHE A 119 7.48 1.12 -1.73
C PHE A 119 7.34 1.91 -3.03
N LEU A 120 7.16 1.23 -4.16
CA LEU A 120 6.95 1.87 -5.45
C LEU A 120 5.66 2.72 -5.47
N LEU A 121 4.55 2.16 -5.02
CA LEU A 121 3.27 2.87 -4.98
C LEU A 121 3.26 4.00 -3.95
N THR A 122 3.95 3.84 -2.81
CA THR A 122 4.09 4.91 -1.83
C THR A 122 4.90 6.06 -2.39
N ALA A 123 6.03 5.79 -3.05
CA ALA A 123 6.82 6.83 -3.72
C ALA A 123 5.99 7.57 -4.80
N LEU A 124 5.25 6.82 -5.63
CA LEU A 124 4.36 7.40 -6.64
C LEU A 124 3.23 8.24 -6.01
N SER A 125 2.67 7.77 -4.89
CA SER A 125 1.64 8.52 -4.16
C SER A 125 2.15 9.84 -3.61
N LEU A 126 3.39 9.88 -3.10
CA LEU A 126 4.04 11.10 -2.63
C LEU A 126 4.31 12.08 -3.78
N LEU A 127 4.80 11.59 -4.92
CA LEU A 127 4.99 12.42 -6.11
C LEU A 127 3.68 13.06 -6.59
N VAL A 128 2.59 12.30 -6.57
CA VAL A 128 1.26 12.81 -6.97
C VAL A 128 0.71 13.82 -5.96
N GLN A 129 0.97 13.63 -4.66
CA GLN A 129 0.48 14.53 -3.60
C GLN A 129 1.23 15.85 -3.55
N ASN A 130 2.54 15.83 -3.79
CA ASN A 130 3.40 17.03 -3.77
C ASN A 130 3.38 17.82 -5.09
N GLY A 131 2.59 17.36 -6.07
CA GLY A 131 2.63 17.88 -7.44
C GLY A 131 3.85 17.37 -8.21
N PHE A 132 3.81 17.43 -9.55
CA PHE A 132 4.97 17.19 -10.41
C PHE A 132 5.82 18.45 -10.52
N SER A 133 6.32 19.00 -9.41
CA SER A 133 7.40 19.99 -9.47
C SER A 133 8.70 19.23 -9.75
N PHE A 134 8.94 18.92 -11.02
CA PHE A 134 10.27 18.61 -11.51
C PHE A 134 11.06 19.93 -11.51
N ASP A 135 11.64 20.27 -10.39
CA ASP A 135 12.70 21.26 -10.34
C ASP A 135 13.93 20.60 -11.00
N LEU A 136 14.02 20.73 -12.32
CA LEU A 136 15.22 20.40 -13.07
C LEU A 136 16.27 21.48 -12.76
N GLY A 137 16.90 21.32 -11.58
CA GLY A 137 18.18 21.91 -11.27
C GLY A 137 18.35 23.38 -11.61
N GLU A 138 17.72 24.29 -10.86
CA GLU A 138 18.35 25.54 -10.52
C GLU A 138 18.61 25.57 -9.01
N GLU A 139 19.88 25.65 -8.67
CA GLU A 139 20.37 25.98 -7.32
C GLU A 139 19.86 27.35 -6.91
N ASN A 140 18.61 27.44 -6.51
CA ASN A 140 18.07 28.60 -5.79
C ASN A 140 17.26 28.10 -4.58
N GLY A 141 18.00 27.51 -3.65
CA GLY A 141 17.46 27.13 -2.34
C GLY A 141 17.23 28.34 -1.44
N GLN A 142 16.48 29.36 -1.86
CA GLN A 142 16.12 30.45 -0.95
C GLN A 142 14.88 31.29 -1.35
N GLN A 143 14.05 30.95 -2.34
CA GLN A 143 12.95 31.83 -2.75
C GLN A 143 11.51 31.37 -2.46
N GLN A 144 11.29 30.18 -1.89
CA GLN A 144 9.91 29.77 -1.54
C GLN A 144 9.44 30.24 -0.16
N ASN A 145 10.30 30.87 0.65
CA ASN A 145 9.88 31.44 1.93
C ASN A 145 9.58 32.95 1.90
N THR A 146 9.71 33.63 0.76
CA THR A 146 9.62 35.10 0.73
C THR A 146 8.23 35.63 0.37
N GLU A 147 7.40 34.82 -0.34
CA GLU A 147 6.02 35.27 -0.65
C GLU A 147 4.99 34.92 0.43
N GLU A 148 5.23 33.90 1.24
CA GLU A 148 4.40 33.63 2.44
C GLU A 148 4.73 34.54 3.61
N VAL A 149 5.97 35.04 3.69
CA VAL A 149 6.41 35.99 4.72
C VAL A 149 5.85 37.42 4.49
N ALA A 150 5.48 37.74 3.25
CA ALA A 150 4.89 39.06 2.95
C ALA A 150 3.41 39.18 3.33
N LYS A 151 2.74 38.08 3.60
CA LYS A 151 1.32 38.07 4.05
C LYS A 151 1.12 37.92 5.55
N ASN A 152 2.15 37.46 6.26
CA ASN A 152 2.12 37.43 7.73
C ASN A 152 3.40 38.08 8.25
N PRO A 153 3.31 39.20 8.98
CA PRO A 153 4.49 39.77 9.61
C PRO A 153 5.15 38.72 10.49
N PRO A 154 6.50 38.66 10.54
CA PRO A 154 7.20 37.66 11.35
C PRO A 154 6.71 37.82 12.79
N VAL A 155 6.10 36.77 13.31
CA VAL A 155 5.81 36.69 14.74
C VAL A 155 7.14 36.85 15.44
N PRO A 156 7.33 37.86 16.28
CA PRO A 156 8.58 38.07 17.00
C PRO A 156 8.90 36.75 17.73
N PRO A 157 10.19 36.38 17.84
CA PRO A 157 10.57 35.18 18.60
C PRO A 157 9.87 35.27 19.95
N ALA A 158 9.04 34.27 20.25
CA ALA A 158 8.28 34.28 21.49
C ALA A 158 9.26 34.53 22.62
N ALA A 159 9.10 35.67 23.26
CA ALA A 159 9.82 36.00 24.48
C ALA A 159 9.70 34.80 25.41
N PRO A 160 10.72 34.48 26.22
CA PRO A 160 10.59 33.42 27.19
C PRO A 160 9.33 33.71 27.99
N VAL A 161 8.34 32.80 27.88
CA VAL A 161 7.05 32.95 28.53
C VAL A 161 7.34 32.99 30.03
N THR A 162 7.48 34.18 30.58
CA THR A 162 7.41 34.39 32.00
C THR A 162 6.01 33.97 32.42
N PHE A 163 5.93 33.00 33.29
CA PHE A 163 4.69 32.53 33.88
C PHE A 163 4.10 33.68 34.72
N ASP A 164 3.28 34.52 34.15
CA ASP A 164 2.32 35.27 34.92
C ASP A 164 1.29 34.30 35.46
N MET A 165 1.33 34.07 36.75
CA MET A 165 0.27 33.35 37.46
C MET A 165 -0.98 34.24 37.36
N ASP A 166 -1.85 33.90 36.38
CA ASP A 166 -3.20 34.43 36.42
C ASP A 166 -3.91 33.89 37.66
N ASN A 167 -4.51 34.81 38.41
CA ASN A 167 -5.15 34.64 39.71
C ASN A 167 -6.36 33.65 39.71
N ASN A 168 -6.58 32.91 38.67
CA ASN A 168 -7.70 31.98 38.54
C ASN A 168 -7.28 30.50 38.55
N GLY A 169 -6.33 30.10 39.36
CA GLY A 169 -6.12 28.72 39.85
C GLY A 169 -6.40 27.51 38.96
N GLU A 170 -6.80 27.67 37.70
CA GLU A 170 -7.24 26.62 36.80
C GLU A 170 -6.11 26.19 35.86
N HIS A 171 -5.43 25.13 36.30
CA HIS A 171 -4.78 24.07 35.52
C HIS A 171 -3.48 24.35 34.74
N PRO A 172 -2.36 24.57 35.37
CA PRO A 172 -1.03 24.50 34.74
C PRO A 172 -0.77 23.12 34.09
N ILE A 173 -1.40 22.07 34.62
CA ILE A 173 -1.27 20.70 34.12
C ILE A 173 -1.93 20.56 32.74
N ARG A 174 -3.09 21.15 32.49
CA ARG A 174 -3.78 21.07 31.18
C ARG A 174 -2.97 21.74 30.06
N TYR A 175 -2.43 22.93 30.34
CA TYR A 175 -1.60 23.66 29.39
C TYR A 175 -0.29 22.91 29.09
N TYR A 176 0.37 22.40 30.12
CA TYR A 176 1.59 21.60 30.00
C TYR A 176 1.36 20.33 29.18
N ILE A 177 0.29 19.58 29.44
CA ILE A 177 -0.09 18.40 28.67
C ILE A 177 -0.36 18.78 27.21
N ALA A 178 -1.12 19.84 26.96
CA ALA A 178 -1.42 20.32 25.61
C ALA A 178 -0.16 20.69 24.82
N GLN A 179 0.78 21.42 25.46
CA GLN A 179 2.07 21.78 24.83
C GLN A 179 2.93 20.56 24.52
N LYS A 180 3.01 19.60 25.44
CA LYS A 180 3.75 18.34 25.20
C LYS A 180 3.11 17.50 24.10
N LEU A 181 1.78 17.45 24.08
CA LEU A 181 1.03 16.77 23.02
C LEU A 181 1.31 17.42 21.65
N MET A 182 1.29 18.74 21.58
CA MET A 182 1.65 19.47 20.34
C MET A 182 3.08 19.22 19.90
N ASN A 183 4.04 19.19 20.82
CA ASN A 183 5.44 18.90 20.48
C ASN A 183 5.60 17.45 19.99
N PHE A 184 4.91 16.50 20.62
CA PHE A 184 4.91 15.09 20.20
C PHE A 184 4.30 14.95 18.79
N THR A 185 3.15 15.59 18.52
CA THR A 185 2.54 15.54 17.19
C THR A 185 3.46 16.14 16.12
N LYS A 186 4.15 17.26 16.40
CA LYS A 186 5.15 17.86 15.50
C LYS A 186 6.30 16.91 15.19
N VAL A 187 6.83 16.21 16.20
CA VAL A 187 7.88 15.19 16.01
C VAL A 187 7.38 14.03 15.16
N MET A 188 6.17 13.53 15.44
CA MET A 188 5.56 12.44 14.64
C MET A 188 5.30 12.88 13.21
N ASP A 189 4.83 14.11 12.97
CA ASP A 189 4.66 14.66 11.63
C ASP A 189 6.00 14.83 10.91
N SER A 190 7.06 15.25 11.59
CA SER A 190 8.40 15.32 11.02
C SER A 190 8.91 13.94 10.59
N ILE A 191 8.75 12.92 11.44
CA ILE A 191 9.13 11.54 11.10
C ILE A 191 8.32 11.03 9.92
N ARG A 192 7.00 11.26 9.92
CA ARG A 192 6.11 10.88 8.83
C ARG A 192 6.53 11.53 7.51
N ASN A 193 6.85 12.81 7.53
CA ASN A 193 7.21 13.56 6.32
C ASN A 193 8.58 13.15 5.78
N LYS A 194 9.57 12.88 6.66
CA LYS A 194 10.91 12.44 6.26
C LYS A 194 10.93 11.00 5.72
N ASN A 195 10.12 10.10 6.29
CA ASN A 195 10.16 8.66 6.01
C ASN A 195 8.75 8.08 5.83
N ALA A 196 7.93 8.69 4.97
CA ALA A 196 6.52 8.37 4.82
C ALA A 196 6.25 6.88 4.52
N ALA A 197 7.09 6.24 3.71
CA ALA A 197 6.93 4.82 3.37
C ALA A 197 7.20 3.90 4.57
N ILE A 198 8.23 4.19 5.36
CA ILE A 198 8.54 3.43 6.57
C ILE A 198 7.45 3.65 7.62
N PHE A 199 7.00 4.89 7.80
CA PHE A 199 5.92 5.21 8.72
C PHE A 199 4.61 4.51 8.34
N ALA A 200 4.24 4.50 7.07
CA ALA A 200 3.07 3.78 6.56
C ALA A 200 3.19 2.27 6.78
N LEU A 201 4.37 1.69 6.56
CA LEU A 201 4.62 0.27 6.81
C LEU A 201 4.51 -0.08 8.30
N LEU A 202 5.11 0.71 9.19
CA LEU A 202 5.03 0.51 10.64
C LEU A 202 3.59 0.64 11.14
N THR A 203 2.83 1.62 10.63
CA THR A 203 1.40 1.77 10.93
C THR A 203 0.63 0.54 10.47
N LEU A 204 0.88 0.05 9.25
CA LEU A 204 0.24 -1.16 8.75
C LEU A 204 0.56 -2.37 9.63
N LEU A 205 1.82 -2.55 10.03
CA LEU A 205 2.23 -3.65 10.90
C LEU A 205 1.57 -3.57 12.28
N MET A 206 1.39 -2.38 12.83
CA MET A 206 0.69 -2.17 14.09
C MET A 206 -0.77 -2.65 14.01
N PHE A 207 -1.49 -2.35 12.92
CA PHE A 207 -2.85 -2.85 12.69
C PHE A 207 -2.89 -4.34 12.39
N THR A 208 -1.80 -4.92 11.93
CA THR A 208 -1.72 -6.36 11.57
C THR A 208 -1.90 -7.26 12.78
N VAL A 209 -1.36 -6.89 13.96
CA VAL A 209 -1.38 -7.75 15.15
C VAL A 209 -2.82 -8.03 15.63
N PRO A 210 -3.65 -7.02 15.95
CA PRO A 210 -5.02 -7.28 16.38
C PRO A 210 -5.87 -7.91 15.27
N LEU A 211 -5.65 -7.51 14.02
CA LEU A 211 -6.38 -8.07 12.89
C LEU A 211 -6.06 -9.54 12.68
N TYR A 212 -4.79 -9.94 12.80
CA TYR A 212 -4.37 -11.35 12.70
C TYR A 212 -5.04 -12.22 13.75
N TYR A 213 -5.19 -11.74 14.96
CA TYR A 213 -5.85 -12.50 16.03
C TYR A 213 -7.26 -12.97 15.63
N PHE A 214 -8.03 -12.10 14.97
CA PHE A 214 -9.38 -12.42 14.50
C PHE A 214 -9.39 -13.24 13.21
N TRP A 215 -8.30 -13.19 12.42
CA TRP A 215 -8.25 -13.74 11.07
C TRP A 215 -7.38 -14.98 10.93
N ARG A 216 -6.68 -15.41 11.99
CA ARG A 216 -5.78 -16.59 11.97
C ARG A 216 -6.47 -17.89 11.53
N LYS A 217 -7.79 -18.00 11.73
CA LYS A 217 -8.60 -19.17 11.34
C LYS A 217 -9.62 -18.76 10.28
N THR A 218 -9.16 -18.50 9.07
CA THR A 218 -10.06 -18.17 7.96
C THR A 218 -10.61 -19.44 7.29
N PRO A 219 -11.86 -19.44 6.81
CA PRO A 219 -12.43 -20.58 6.08
C PRO A 219 -11.64 -20.97 4.82
N THR A 220 -10.95 -20.00 4.20
CA THR A 220 -10.18 -20.22 2.96
C THR A 220 -8.76 -20.72 3.18
N ILE A 221 -8.15 -20.39 4.32
CA ILE A 221 -6.78 -20.79 4.71
C ILE A 221 -6.82 -21.04 6.22
N PRO A 222 -7.10 -22.28 6.68
CA PRO A 222 -7.25 -22.59 8.10
C PRO A 222 -5.99 -22.39 8.93
N ASP A 223 -4.82 -22.64 8.32
CA ASP A 223 -3.49 -22.57 8.95
C ASP A 223 -2.73 -21.30 8.54
N LEU A 224 -3.40 -20.17 8.48
CA LEU A 224 -2.82 -18.89 8.06
C LEU A 224 -1.72 -18.45 9.05
N ARG A 225 -0.49 -18.34 8.56
CA ARG A 225 0.66 -17.85 9.34
C ARG A 225 0.66 -16.33 9.42
N TYR A 226 1.26 -15.79 10.49
CA TYR A 226 1.37 -14.33 10.66
C TYR A 226 2.07 -13.64 9.48
N SER A 227 3.16 -14.21 8.98
CA SER A 227 3.89 -13.70 7.80
C SER A 227 3.04 -13.66 6.53
N GLU A 228 2.21 -14.68 6.30
CA GLU A 228 1.29 -14.74 5.18
C GLU A 228 0.19 -13.68 5.29
N PHE A 229 -0.28 -13.46 6.52
CA PHE A 229 -1.27 -12.41 6.79
C PHE A 229 -0.68 -11.00 6.60
N VAL A 230 0.58 -10.76 7.01
CA VAL A 230 1.30 -9.51 6.69
C VAL A 230 1.33 -9.27 5.18
N VAL A 231 1.71 -10.29 4.40
CA VAL A 231 1.70 -10.21 2.92
C VAL A 231 0.32 -9.87 2.38
N ALA A 232 -0.74 -10.48 2.92
CA ALA A 232 -2.12 -10.19 2.51
C ALA A 232 -2.50 -8.73 2.78
N LEU A 233 -2.12 -8.19 3.94
CA LEU A 233 -2.39 -6.79 4.28
C LEU A 233 -1.56 -5.81 3.44
N VAL A 234 -0.29 -6.12 3.15
CA VAL A 234 0.54 -5.31 2.26
C VAL A 234 -0.07 -5.24 0.86
N TYR A 235 -0.57 -6.34 0.30
CA TYR A 235 -1.31 -6.29 -0.98
C TYR A 235 -2.62 -5.52 -0.88
N THR A 236 -3.32 -5.61 0.24
CA THR A 236 -4.54 -4.82 0.46
C THR A 236 -4.21 -3.31 0.53
N ALA A 237 -3.11 -2.94 1.17
CA ALA A 237 -2.59 -1.57 1.19
C ALA A 237 -2.17 -1.10 -0.21
N ASN A 238 -1.50 -1.95 -0.99
CA ASN A 238 -1.14 -1.67 -2.38
C ASN A 238 -2.38 -1.39 -3.24
N MET A 239 -3.43 -2.19 -3.08
CA MET A 239 -4.70 -1.96 -3.76
C MET A 239 -5.30 -0.61 -3.37
N TYR A 240 -5.34 -0.29 -2.07
CA TYR A 240 -5.80 1.01 -1.58
C TYR A 240 -4.99 2.16 -2.19
N SER A 241 -3.65 2.02 -2.24
CA SER A 241 -2.77 3.02 -2.84
C SER A 241 -3.05 3.25 -4.33
N ILE A 242 -3.33 2.20 -5.11
CA ILE A 242 -3.70 2.32 -6.52
C ILE A 242 -4.96 3.19 -6.69
N TYR A 243 -6.01 2.91 -5.92
CA TYR A 243 -7.24 3.70 -5.97
C TYR A 243 -7.06 5.13 -5.45
N SER A 244 -6.24 5.31 -4.40
CA SER A 244 -5.93 6.61 -3.82
C SER A 244 -5.13 7.50 -4.79
N ILE A 245 -4.14 6.95 -5.48
CA ILE A 245 -3.39 7.66 -6.54
C ILE A 245 -4.35 8.10 -7.65
N ALA A 246 -5.20 7.20 -8.15
CA ALA A 246 -6.20 7.54 -9.16
C ALA A 246 -7.20 8.60 -8.67
N ALA A 247 -7.61 8.52 -7.41
CA ALA A 247 -8.51 9.49 -6.78
C ALA A 247 -7.90 10.89 -6.67
N ASN A 248 -6.61 10.97 -6.33
CA ASN A 248 -5.88 12.25 -6.25
C ASN A 248 -5.63 12.83 -7.63
N LEU A 249 -5.25 12.01 -8.63
CA LEU A 249 -5.05 12.47 -10.02
C LEU A 249 -6.35 13.02 -10.65
N LEU A 250 -7.49 12.37 -10.35
CA LEU A 250 -8.79 12.75 -10.89
C LEU A 250 -9.56 13.69 -9.96
N ASN A 251 -8.99 14.08 -8.84
CA ASN A 251 -9.60 14.89 -7.77
C ASN A 251 -11.03 14.41 -7.40
N SER A 252 -11.21 13.09 -7.28
CA SER A 252 -12.52 12.45 -7.13
C SER A 252 -12.71 11.88 -5.73
N SER A 253 -13.66 12.44 -4.97
CA SER A 253 -14.07 11.92 -3.67
C SER A 253 -14.74 10.54 -3.75
N LEU A 254 -15.42 10.25 -4.86
CA LEU A 254 -16.02 8.94 -5.09
C LEU A 254 -14.97 7.83 -5.17
N LEU A 255 -13.83 8.08 -5.82
CA LEU A 255 -12.73 7.11 -5.89
C LEU A 255 -12.07 6.90 -4.52
N LYS A 256 -12.00 7.91 -3.66
CA LYS A 256 -11.54 7.77 -2.27
C LYS A 256 -12.47 6.86 -1.48
N LEU A 257 -13.78 7.05 -1.59
CA LEU A 257 -14.77 6.17 -0.98
C LEU A 257 -14.67 4.74 -1.53
N LEU A 258 -14.52 4.60 -2.85
CA LEU A 258 -14.36 3.30 -3.50
C LEU A 258 -13.10 2.58 -3.00
N ALA A 259 -11.99 3.27 -2.78
CA ALA A 259 -10.76 2.70 -2.23
C ALA A 259 -11.02 2.01 -0.88
N VAL A 260 -11.74 2.67 0.02
CA VAL A 260 -12.11 2.11 1.33
C VAL A 260 -13.04 0.90 1.19
N LEU A 261 -14.05 1.00 0.32
CA LEU A 261 -14.98 -0.12 0.06
C LEU A 261 -14.25 -1.34 -0.53
N MET A 262 -13.25 -1.11 -1.37
CA MET A 262 -12.46 -2.18 -1.97
C MET A 262 -11.57 -2.89 -0.95
N VAL A 263 -11.11 -2.23 0.12
CA VAL A 263 -10.44 -2.90 1.25
C VAL A 263 -11.37 -3.95 1.88
N PHE A 264 -12.61 -3.58 2.14
CA PHE A 264 -13.60 -4.53 2.65
C PHE A 264 -13.84 -5.70 1.70
N VAL A 265 -13.93 -5.44 0.38
CA VAL A 265 -14.11 -6.49 -0.65
C VAL A 265 -12.90 -7.41 -0.70
N ALA A 266 -11.68 -6.86 -0.67
CA ALA A 266 -10.44 -7.63 -0.67
C ALA A 266 -10.36 -8.59 0.51
N LEU A 267 -10.60 -8.07 1.71
CA LEU A 267 -10.56 -8.85 2.93
C LEU A 267 -11.66 -9.91 2.99
N LYS A 268 -12.86 -9.58 2.52
CA LYS A 268 -13.94 -10.57 2.40
C LYS A 268 -13.62 -11.69 1.42
N GLN A 269 -13.12 -11.35 0.23
CA GLN A 269 -12.71 -12.34 -0.78
C GLN A 269 -11.54 -13.19 -0.29
N PHE A 270 -10.61 -12.58 0.43
CA PHE A 270 -9.44 -13.28 0.99
C PHE A 270 -9.85 -14.29 2.07
N SER A 271 -10.64 -13.86 3.05
CA SER A 271 -10.97 -14.67 4.22
C SER A 271 -12.08 -15.70 4.00
N GLY A 272 -13.01 -15.40 3.09
CA GLY A 272 -14.22 -16.21 2.92
C GLY A 272 -15.27 -16.02 4.04
N PHE A 273 -15.07 -15.09 5.00
CA PHE A 273 -16.04 -14.79 6.04
C PHE A 273 -17.30 -14.11 5.48
N SER A 274 -18.40 -14.20 6.24
CA SER A 274 -19.63 -13.47 5.94
C SER A 274 -19.40 -11.95 6.07
N LYS A 275 -20.18 -11.14 5.34
CA LYS A 275 -20.06 -9.66 5.33
C LYS A 275 -20.13 -9.07 6.75
N LYS A 276 -21.07 -9.55 7.57
CA LYS A 276 -21.26 -9.08 8.96
C LYS A 276 -20.03 -9.36 9.83
N ARG A 277 -19.42 -10.56 9.68
CA ARG A 277 -18.22 -10.95 10.45
C ARG A 277 -17.00 -10.11 10.05
N VAL A 278 -16.77 -9.89 8.74
CA VAL A 278 -15.68 -9.02 8.26
C VAL A 278 -15.83 -7.61 8.79
N LEU A 279 -17.03 -7.04 8.73
CA LEU A 279 -17.30 -5.70 9.24
C LEU A 279 -17.06 -5.62 10.75
N GLY A 280 -17.58 -6.59 11.51
CA GLY A 280 -17.39 -6.65 12.97
C GLY A 280 -15.91 -6.74 13.36
N HIS A 281 -15.13 -7.60 12.69
CA HIS A 281 -13.69 -7.72 12.92
C HIS A 281 -12.93 -6.44 12.57
N LEU A 282 -13.31 -5.74 11.49
CA LEU A 282 -12.69 -4.45 11.13
C LEU A 282 -12.99 -3.38 12.17
N VAL A 283 -14.25 -3.23 12.57
CA VAL A 283 -14.65 -2.25 13.61
C VAL A 283 -13.91 -2.53 14.92
N LEU A 284 -13.89 -3.80 15.35
CA LEU A 284 -13.20 -4.18 16.58
C LEU A 284 -11.69 -3.94 16.50
N THR A 285 -11.07 -4.21 15.35
CA THR A 285 -9.65 -3.92 15.13
C THR A 285 -9.38 -2.42 15.23
N VAL A 286 -10.20 -1.58 14.62
CA VAL A 286 -10.04 -0.12 14.69
C VAL A 286 -10.15 0.34 16.15
N LEU A 287 -11.14 -0.15 16.89
CA LEU A 287 -11.31 0.19 18.32
C LEU A 287 -10.08 -0.23 19.15
N ILE A 288 -9.61 -1.47 19.00
CA ILE A 288 -8.42 -1.96 19.72
C ILE A 288 -7.19 -1.13 19.33
N SER A 289 -6.98 -0.88 18.04
CA SER A 289 -5.83 -0.10 17.57
C SER A 289 -5.87 1.34 18.08
N THR A 290 -7.07 1.95 18.16
CA THR A 290 -7.24 3.28 18.74
C THR A 290 -6.88 3.29 20.23
N VAL A 291 -7.34 2.30 20.99
CA VAL A 291 -6.99 2.17 22.42
C VAL A 291 -5.48 1.99 22.60
N VAL A 292 -4.86 1.13 21.80
CA VAL A 292 -3.40 0.91 21.83
C VAL A 292 -2.64 2.19 21.49
N MET A 293 -3.08 2.92 20.47
CA MET A 293 -2.49 4.22 20.11
C MET A 293 -2.59 5.21 21.27
N VAL A 294 -3.77 5.38 21.85
CA VAL A 294 -3.96 6.28 23.00
C VAL A 294 -3.07 5.88 24.17
N ALA A 295 -2.93 4.58 24.44
CA ALA A 295 -2.04 4.08 25.50
C ALA A 295 -0.55 4.40 25.20
N ILE A 296 -0.09 4.20 23.96
CA ILE A 296 1.28 4.53 23.54
C ILE A 296 1.54 6.03 23.67
N TYR A 297 0.59 6.86 23.21
CA TYR A 297 0.69 8.31 23.35
C TYR A 297 0.73 8.75 24.82
N GLY A 298 -0.15 8.19 25.65
CA GLY A 298 -0.19 8.45 27.09
C GLY A 298 1.09 8.04 27.82
N ALA A 299 1.63 6.85 27.48
CA ALA A 299 2.91 6.39 28.03
C ALA A 299 4.08 7.30 27.59
N GLY A 300 4.10 7.73 26.31
CA GLY A 300 5.11 8.66 25.82
C GLY A 300 5.08 10.01 26.56
N ILE A 301 3.90 10.53 26.84
CA ILE A 301 3.73 11.77 27.60
C ILE A 301 4.20 11.56 29.07
N ALA A 302 3.85 10.42 29.69
CA ALA A 302 4.26 10.10 31.06
C ALA A 302 5.79 9.99 31.16
N VAL A 303 6.45 9.26 30.25
CA VAL A 303 7.92 9.15 30.20
C VAL A 303 8.55 10.55 30.04
N ALA A 304 8.05 11.36 29.11
CA ALA A 304 8.55 12.73 28.92
C ALA A 304 8.39 13.60 30.19
N TYR A 305 7.32 13.37 30.96
CA TYR A 305 7.12 14.05 32.23
C TYR A 305 8.16 13.64 33.29
N TYR A 306 8.44 12.34 33.42
CA TYR A 306 9.39 11.83 34.41
C TYR A 306 10.86 12.08 34.07
N THR A 307 11.23 12.14 32.79
CA THR A 307 12.61 12.42 32.35
C THR A 307 12.99 13.89 32.43
N MET A 308 12.04 14.78 32.63
CA MET A 308 12.26 16.24 32.73
C MET A 308 12.11 16.79 34.16
N LYS A 309 11.86 15.95 35.13
CA LYS A 309 11.85 16.28 36.53
C LYS A 309 13.23 15.99 37.17
#